data_48ec33fc3c29b57defd4e7bd1ab239e4
#
_entry.id   48ec33fc3c29b57defd4e7bd1ab239e4
#
_cell.length_a   1.000
_cell.length_b   1.000
_cell.length_c   1.000
_cell.angle_alpha   90.00
_cell.angle_beta   90.00
_cell.angle_gamma   90.00
#
_symmetry.space_group_name_H-M   'P 1'
#
loop_
_entity.id
_entity.type
_entity.pdbx_description
1 polymer ?
#
loop_
_entity_poly.entity_id
_entity_poly.type
_entity_poly.pdbx_seq_one_letter_code
_entity_poly.pdbx_strand_id
1 'polypeptide(L)'
;LAARYEVDPPADPPDPVLLRWAAVVCIALGPLFAAAAPPWAVSLVAAALLLSIGLWRAPDLLRGLPVPWLMAAGFIAVAVGVEVLHRHGLDALVDRVVPSGTGATALLGVAGLGAGLANVVNNLPAYLVIEPAVADSSARLMALLVGVNAGPLVTPWASLATLLWLARCRSVGVAIPWRWLVPAGAACALLSVAAGTVALALVT
;
A
#
# COMPACT_ATOMS: atom_id res chain seq x y z
N LEU A 1 6.23 -16.69 27.30
CA LEU A 1 7.60 -16.72 27.76
C LEU A 1 8.48 -16.56 26.53
N ALA A 2 9.18 -15.44 26.46
CA ALA A 2 9.96 -15.01 25.29
C ALA A 2 11.12 -16.00 25.08
N ALA A 3 10.99 -16.82 24.04
CA ALA A 3 12.18 -17.35 23.41
C ALA A 3 13.00 -16.16 22.93
N ARG A 4 14.23 -16.01 23.38
CA ARG A 4 15.15 -15.00 22.84
C ARG A 4 15.29 -15.29 21.35
N TYR A 5 14.80 -14.35 20.54
CA TYR A 5 15.01 -14.40 19.11
C TYR A 5 16.47 -13.95 18.86
N GLU A 6 17.35 -14.91 18.60
CA GLU A 6 18.70 -14.61 18.11
C GLU A 6 18.59 -14.38 16.61
N VAL A 7 18.86 -13.16 16.20
CA VAL A 7 18.94 -12.83 14.78
C VAL A 7 20.34 -13.17 14.31
N ASP A 8 20.44 -14.12 13.39
CA ASP A 8 21.69 -14.34 12.67
C ASP A 8 22.11 -13.03 12.01
N PRO A 9 23.40 -12.66 12.07
CA PRO A 9 23.88 -11.47 11.38
C PRO A 9 23.49 -11.55 9.89
N PRO A 10 23.04 -10.44 9.29
CA PRO A 10 22.67 -10.44 7.88
C PRO A 10 23.87 -10.88 7.05
N ALA A 11 23.63 -11.81 6.12
CA ALA A 11 24.64 -12.21 5.16
C ALA A 11 25.13 -11.00 4.36
N ASP A 12 26.42 -10.97 4.05
CA ASP A 12 26.98 -9.91 3.21
C ASP A 12 26.23 -9.84 1.87
N PRO A 13 25.93 -8.64 1.38
CA PRO A 13 25.23 -8.49 0.11
C PRO A 13 26.10 -9.04 -1.03
N PRO A 14 25.52 -9.78 -1.97
CA PRO A 14 26.27 -10.35 -3.11
C PRO A 14 27.00 -9.29 -3.95
N ASP A 15 26.44 -8.10 -4.07
CA ASP A 15 27.07 -6.92 -4.67
C ASP A 15 26.79 -5.66 -3.85
N PRO A 16 27.75 -5.15 -3.06
CA PRO A 16 27.56 -3.98 -2.20
C PRO A 16 27.38 -2.69 -3.00
N VAL A 17 27.88 -2.63 -4.25
CA VAL A 17 27.72 -1.45 -5.10
C VAL A 17 26.30 -1.38 -5.64
N LEU A 18 25.76 -2.51 -6.10
CA LEU A 18 24.36 -2.60 -6.53
C LEU A 18 23.42 -2.23 -5.40
N LEU A 19 23.68 -2.70 -4.18
CA LEU A 19 22.90 -2.35 -2.98
C LEU A 19 22.94 -0.85 -2.70
N ARG A 20 24.11 -0.20 -2.81
CA ARG A 20 24.23 1.26 -2.63
C ARG A 20 23.42 2.03 -3.67
N TRP A 21 23.49 1.64 -4.95
CA TRP A 21 22.68 2.27 -5.99
C TRP A 21 21.19 2.07 -5.77
N ALA A 22 20.76 0.87 -5.35
CA ALA A 22 19.38 0.62 -4.98
C ALA A 22 18.92 1.52 -3.84
N ALA A 23 19.75 1.66 -2.79
CA ALA A 23 19.47 2.55 -1.67
C ALA A 23 19.36 4.02 -2.09
N VAL A 24 20.30 4.52 -2.90
CA VAL A 24 20.29 5.90 -3.42
C VAL A 24 19.02 6.16 -4.24
N VAL A 25 18.67 5.26 -5.16
CA VAL A 25 17.48 5.37 -6.00
C VAL A 25 16.21 5.37 -5.12
N CYS A 26 16.09 4.44 -4.17
CA CYS A 26 14.94 4.39 -3.27
C CYS A 26 14.79 5.66 -2.41
N ILE A 27 15.89 6.21 -1.91
CA ILE A 27 15.88 7.46 -1.14
C ILE A 27 15.47 8.64 -2.02
N ALA A 28 15.94 8.67 -3.28
CA ALA A 28 15.61 9.74 -4.21
C ALA A 28 14.14 9.72 -4.68
N LEU A 29 13.48 8.56 -4.68
CA LEU A 29 12.07 8.43 -5.09
C LEU A 29 11.13 9.28 -4.23
N GLY A 30 11.35 9.35 -2.92
CA GLY A 30 10.51 10.14 -2.02
C GLY A 30 10.44 11.63 -2.39
N PRO A 31 11.57 12.36 -2.44
CA PRO A 31 11.60 13.76 -2.89
C PRO A 31 11.09 13.95 -4.33
N LEU A 32 11.37 13.02 -5.24
CA LEU A 32 10.92 13.11 -6.63
C LEU A 32 9.39 12.99 -6.74
N PHE A 33 8.76 12.12 -5.96
CA PHE A 33 7.30 12.04 -5.90
C PHE A 33 6.70 13.29 -5.26
N ALA A 34 7.34 13.85 -4.23
CA ALA A 34 6.90 15.08 -3.58
C ALA A 34 7.04 16.32 -4.49
N ALA A 35 7.96 16.31 -5.46
CA ALA A 35 8.17 17.38 -6.44
C ALA A 35 7.15 17.37 -7.59
N ALA A 36 6.02 16.68 -7.45
CA ALA A 36 4.94 16.57 -8.44
C ALA A 36 5.36 15.99 -9.81
N ALA A 37 6.49 15.29 -9.88
CA ALA A 37 6.84 14.53 -11.07
C ALA A 37 5.88 13.33 -11.24
N PRO A 38 5.49 12.95 -12.47
CA PRO A 38 4.58 11.83 -12.68
C PRO A 38 5.13 10.54 -12.08
N PRO A 39 4.45 9.90 -11.10
CA PRO A 39 5.00 8.75 -10.37
C PRO A 39 5.38 7.58 -11.28
N TRP A 40 4.62 7.35 -12.35
CA TRP A 40 4.90 6.31 -13.33
C TRP A 40 6.21 6.54 -14.08
N ALA A 41 6.51 7.79 -14.46
CA ALA A 41 7.73 8.12 -15.21
C ALA A 41 8.96 8.00 -14.30
N VAL A 42 8.88 8.55 -13.07
CA VAL A 42 9.96 8.44 -12.08
C VAL A 42 10.25 6.98 -11.75
N SER A 43 9.21 6.16 -11.53
CA SER A 43 9.35 4.73 -11.23
C SER A 43 9.96 3.96 -12.42
N LEU A 44 9.54 4.29 -13.64
CA LEU A 44 10.08 3.65 -14.85
C LEU A 44 11.56 3.96 -15.04
N VAL A 45 11.97 5.22 -14.87
CA VAL A 45 13.37 5.63 -14.95
C VAL A 45 14.20 4.96 -13.85
N ALA A 46 13.70 4.93 -12.61
CA ALA A 46 14.37 4.26 -11.51
C ALA A 46 14.54 2.76 -11.77
N ALA A 47 13.50 2.10 -12.26
CA ALA A 47 13.55 0.69 -12.62
C ALA A 47 14.54 0.43 -13.77
N ALA A 48 14.51 1.23 -14.83
CA ALA A 48 15.44 1.12 -15.97
C ALA A 48 16.89 1.30 -15.52
N LEU A 49 17.16 2.28 -14.66
CA LEU A 49 18.49 2.53 -14.09
C LEU A 49 19.00 1.32 -13.30
N LEU A 50 18.19 0.81 -12.35
CA LEU A 50 18.57 -0.33 -11.52
C LEU A 50 18.73 -1.61 -12.33
N LEU A 51 17.86 -1.84 -13.31
CA LEU A 51 17.99 -2.96 -14.24
C LEU A 51 19.29 -2.86 -15.07
N SER A 52 19.61 -1.69 -15.59
CA SER A 52 20.83 -1.47 -16.37
C SER A 52 22.09 -1.74 -15.53
N ILE A 53 22.14 -1.21 -14.30
CA ILE A 53 23.24 -1.45 -13.38
C ILE A 53 23.32 -2.94 -13.01
N GLY A 54 22.18 -3.57 -12.72
CA GLY A 54 22.10 -4.99 -12.36
C GLY A 54 22.53 -5.91 -13.49
N LEU A 55 22.09 -5.64 -14.73
CA LEU A 55 22.52 -6.39 -15.93
C LEU A 55 24.04 -6.32 -16.16
N TRP A 56 24.62 -5.14 -15.89
CA TRP A 56 26.06 -4.95 -16.06
C TRP A 56 26.90 -5.60 -14.95
N ARG A 57 26.42 -5.51 -13.68
CA ARG A 57 27.23 -5.92 -12.53
C ARG A 57 26.91 -7.32 -11.99
N ALA A 58 25.66 -7.71 -12.04
CA ALA A 58 25.19 -8.93 -11.39
C ALA A 58 24.05 -9.59 -12.20
N PRO A 59 24.30 -9.99 -13.45
CA PRO A 59 23.27 -10.55 -14.33
C PRO A 59 22.61 -11.81 -13.75
N ASP A 60 23.35 -12.59 -12.97
CA ASP A 60 22.84 -13.82 -12.36
C ASP A 60 21.80 -13.56 -11.25
N LEU A 61 21.94 -12.44 -10.53
CA LEU A 61 20.92 -12.01 -9.57
C LEU A 61 19.59 -11.66 -10.26
N LEU A 62 19.66 -11.05 -11.45
CA LEU A 62 18.46 -10.68 -12.22
C LEU A 62 17.78 -11.88 -12.85
N ARG A 63 18.52 -12.90 -13.28
CA ARG A 63 17.95 -14.14 -13.84
C ARG A 63 17.15 -14.93 -12.79
N GLY A 64 17.50 -14.79 -11.53
CA GLY A 64 16.80 -15.44 -10.41
C GLY A 64 15.63 -14.64 -9.82
N LEU A 65 15.35 -13.41 -10.29
CA LEU A 65 14.27 -12.59 -9.74
C LEU A 65 12.90 -13.14 -10.14
N PRO A 66 12.08 -13.55 -9.16
CA PRO A 66 10.70 -13.93 -9.44
C PRO A 66 9.87 -12.68 -9.77
N VAL A 67 9.62 -12.43 -11.05
CA VAL A 67 8.72 -11.33 -11.44
C VAL A 67 7.27 -11.78 -11.23
N PRO A 68 6.49 -11.11 -10.38
CA PRO A 68 5.14 -11.54 -10.03
C PRO A 68 4.11 -11.15 -11.11
N TRP A 69 4.25 -11.71 -12.32
CA TRP A 69 3.37 -11.40 -13.46
C TRP A 69 1.89 -11.61 -13.19
N LEU A 70 1.56 -12.68 -12.47
CA LEU A 70 0.17 -12.96 -12.10
C LEU A 70 -0.41 -11.87 -11.20
N MET A 71 0.41 -11.35 -10.28
CA MET A 71 0.02 -10.25 -9.40
C MET A 71 -0.17 -8.96 -10.19
N ALA A 72 0.76 -8.61 -11.10
CA ALA A 72 0.64 -7.45 -11.96
C ALA A 72 -0.61 -7.53 -12.86
N ALA A 73 -0.84 -8.67 -13.48
CA ALA A 73 -2.06 -8.92 -14.28
C ALA A 73 -3.33 -8.80 -13.42
N GLY A 74 -3.31 -9.33 -12.19
CA GLY A 74 -4.42 -9.22 -11.25
C GLY A 74 -4.75 -7.77 -10.90
N PHE A 75 -3.74 -6.93 -10.63
CA PHE A 75 -3.96 -5.51 -10.37
C PHE A 75 -4.53 -4.76 -11.57
N ILE A 76 -4.02 -5.03 -12.77
CA ILE A 76 -4.56 -4.44 -14.01
C ILE A 76 -6.02 -4.87 -14.20
N ALA A 77 -6.33 -6.16 -14.04
CA ALA A 77 -7.69 -6.67 -14.18
C ALA A 77 -8.65 -6.02 -13.18
N VAL A 78 -8.22 -5.83 -11.93
CA VAL A 78 -9.04 -5.15 -10.91
C VAL A 78 -9.24 -3.68 -11.26
N ALA A 79 -8.21 -2.96 -11.68
CA ALA A 79 -8.33 -1.55 -12.08
C ALA A 79 -9.31 -1.37 -13.25
N VAL A 80 -9.19 -2.22 -14.29
CA VAL A 80 -10.12 -2.23 -15.42
C VAL A 80 -11.54 -2.60 -14.96
N GLY A 81 -11.67 -3.60 -14.06
CA GLY A 81 -12.96 -3.99 -13.51
C GLY A 81 -13.66 -2.87 -12.75
N VAL A 82 -12.92 -2.12 -11.92
CA VAL A 82 -13.46 -0.96 -11.19
C VAL A 82 -13.91 0.12 -12.17
N GLU A 83 -13.11 0.45 -13.19
CA GLU A 83 -13.48 1.43 -14.23
C GLU A 83 -14.76 1.00 -14.98
N VAL A 84 -14.89 -0.27 -15.33
CA VAL A 84 -16.11 -0.81 -15.96
C VAL A 84 -17.31 -0.66 -15.02
N LEU A 85 -17.15 -0.95 -13.73
CA LEU A 85 -18.23 -0.83 -12.75
C LEU A 85 -18.68 0.64 -12.56
N HIS A 86 -17.74 1.61 -12.57
CA HIS A 86 -18.07 3.03 -12.54
C HIS A 86 -18.96 3.42 -13.71
N ARG A 87 -18.64 2.99 -14.92
CA ARG A 87 -19.49 3.20 -16.12
C ARG A 87 -20.85 2.52 -16.04
N HIS A 88 -21.05 1.55 -15.17
CA HIS A 88 -22.30 0.80 -15.00
C HIS A 88 -23.06 1.14 -13.71
N GLY A 89 -22.78 2.30 -13.11
CA GLY A 89 -23.58 2.82 -12.01
C GLY A 89 -23.00 2.62 -10.61
N LEU A 90 -21.75 2.18 -10.49
CA LEU A 90 -21.06 2.11 -9.20
C LEU A 90 -21.02 3.48 -8.51
N ASP A 91 -20.84 4.58 -9.28
CA ASP A 91 -20.83 5.95 -8.77
C ASP A 91 -22.09 6.25 -7.95
N ALA A 92 -23.27 5.93 -8.50
CA ALA A 92 -24.52 6.19 -7.81
C ALA A 92 -24.69 5.39 -6.50
N LEU A 93 -24.03 4.25 -6.38
CA LEU A 93 -24.00 3.48 -5.15
C LEU A 93 -23.01 4.09 -4.15
N VAL A 94 -21.82 4.44 -4.61
CA VAL A 94 -20.75 5.04 -3.80
C VAL A 94 -21.22 6.38 -3.24
N ASP A 95 -21.83 7.25 -4.04
CA ASP A 95 -22.35 8.55 -3.61
C ASP A 95 -23.42 8.46 -2.51
N ARG A 96 -24.16 7.35 -2.45
CA ARG A 96 -25.14 7.11 -1.37
C ARG A 96 -24.51 6.72 -0.04
N VAL A 97 -23.32 6.14 -0.08
CA VAL A 97 -22.68 5.53 1.10
C VAL A 97 -21.56 6.43 1.64
N VAL A 98 -20.91 7.19 0.76
CA VAL A 98 -19.81 8.08 1.14
C VAL A 98 -20.36 9.33 1.81
N PRO A 99 -19.97 9.63 3.07
CA PRO A 99 -20.43 10.82 3.78
C PRO A 99 -20.06 12.11 3.04
N SER A 100 -21.01 13.03 2.97
CA SER A 100 -20.79 14.39 2.46
C SER A 100 -20.23 15.31 3.55
N GLY A 101 -19.49 16.35 3.13
CA GLY A 101 -18.94 17.37 4.02
C GLY A 101 -17.53 17.06 4.52
N THR A 102 -16.97 18.04 5.27
CA THR A 102 -15.56 18.03 5.74
C THR A 102 -15.44 18.07 7.27
N GLY A 103 -16.56 17.93 8.01
CA GLY A 103 -16.52 17.84 9.47
C GLY A 103 -15.88 16.52 9.94
N ALA A 104 -15.40 16.50 11.16
CA ALA A 104 -14.66 15.37 11.74
C ALA A 104 -15.40 14.01 11.61
N THR A 105 -16.72 13.99 11.80
CA THR A 105 -17.54 12.78 11.64
C THR A 105 -17.61 12.29 10.21
N ALA A 106 -17.73 13.22 9.24
CA ALA A 106 -17.74 12.88 7.81
C ALA A 106 -16.37 12.35 7.37
N LEU A 107 -15.28 13.01 7.76
CA LEU A 107 -13.91 12.56 7.47
C LEU A 107 -13.64 11.19 8.08
N LEU A 108 -14.07 10.95 9.32
CA LEU A 108 -13.95 9.63 9.96
C LEU A 108 -14.78 8.57 9.22
N GLY A 109 -15.97 8.94 8.74
CA GLY A 109 -16.80 8.05 7.93
C GLY A 109 -16.14 7.67 6.61
N VAL A 110 -15.55 8.64 5.88
CA VAL A 110 -14.79 8.38 4.64
C VAL A 110 -13.59 7.48 4.92
N ALA A 111 -12.79 7.80 5.95
CA ALA A 111 -11.64 6.97 6.34
C ALA A 111 -12.06 5.56 6.78
N GLY A 112 -13.15 5.45 7.53
CA GLY A 112 -13.71 4.16 7.98
C GLY A 112 -14.19 3.30 6.81
N LEU A 113 -14.89 3.89 5.84
CA LEU A 113 -15.29 3.20 4.61
C LEU A 113 -14.08 2.72 3.81
N GLY A 114 -13.07 3.58 3.62
CA GLY A 114 -11.82 3.22 2.95
C GLY A 114 -11.12 2.07 3.65
N ALA A 115 -11.00 2.12 4.98
CA ALA A 115 -10.40 1.07 5.79
C ALA A 115 -11.18 -0.25 5.71
N GLY A 116 -12.50 -0.19 5.82
CA GLY A 116 -13.38 -1.35 5.71
C GLY A 116 -13.27 -2.02 4.35
N LEU A 117 -13.43 -1.24 3.29
CA LEU A 117 -13.36 -1.75 1.92
C LEU A 117 -11.97 -2.31 1.59
N ALA A 118 -10.89 -1.66 2.05
CA ALA A 118 -9.53 -2.16 1.87
C ALA A 118 -9.32 -3.55 2.49
N ASN A 119 -9.93 -3.82 3.63
CA ASN A 119 -9.87 -5.14 4.25
C ASN A 119 -10.73 -6.21 3.54
N VAL A 120 -11.67 -5.80 2.69
CA VAL A 120 -12.47 -6.72 1.87
C VAL A 120 -11.80 -7.02 0.54
N VAL A 121 -11.37 -5.97 -0.20
CA VAL A 121 -10.95 -6.13 -1.61
C VAL A 121 -9.48 -5.78 -1.86
N ASN A 122 -8.75 -5.24 -0.94
CA ASN A 122 -7.41 -4.65 -1.00
C ASN A 122 -7.45 -3.11 -1.08
N ASN A 123 -6.37 -2.47 -0.63
CA ASN A 123 -6.31 -1.00 -0.49
C ASN A 123 -6.40 -0.25 -1.82
N LEU A 124 -5.74 -0.73 -2.87
CA LEU A 124 -5.76 -0.04 -4.17
C LEU A 124 -7.15 -0.09 -4.84
N PRO A 125 -7.83 -1.24 -4.97
CA PRO A 125 -9.22 -1.27 -5.42
C PRO A 125 -10.16 -0.41 -4.56
N ALA A 126 -10.00 -0.44 -3.23
CA ALA A 126 -10.81 0.36 -2.32
C ALA A 126 -10.65 1.87 -2.59
N TYR A 127 -9.41 2.31 -2.82
CA TYR A 127 -9.12 3.68 -3.22
C TYR A 127 -9.82 4.04 -4.53
N LEU A 128 -9.60 3.24 -5.58
CA LEU A 128 -10.16 3.49 -6.92
C LEU A 128 -11.70 3.55 -6.93
N VAL A 129 -12.35 2.76 -6.07
CA VAL A 129 -13.82 2.75 -5.94
C VAL A 129 -14.34 4.04 -5.31
N ILE A 130 -13.67 4.59 -4.30
CA ILE A 130 -14.18 5.71 -3.49
C ILE A 130 -13.65 7.06 -3.99
N GLU A 131 -12.47 7.09 -4.59
CA GLU A 131 -11.77 8.32 -4.98
C GLU A 131 -12.63 9.30 -5.80
N PRO A 132 -13.40 8.90 -6.83
CA PRO A 132 -14.21 9.82 -7.60
C PRO A 132 -15.24 10.59 -6.76
N ALA A 133 -15.82 9.94 -5.73
CA ALA A 133 -16.80 10.55 -4.85
C ALA A 133 -16.24 11.54 -3.83
N VAL A 134 -14.92 11.63 -3.67
CA VAL A 134 -14.23 12.50 -2.71
C VAL A 134 -13.22 13.44 -3.34
N ALA A 135 -13.01 13.35 -4.65
CA ALA A 135 -12.00 14.11 -5.38
C ALA A 135 -12.27 15.63 -5.41
N ASP A 136 -13.50 16.05 -5.12
CA ASP A 136 -13.93 17.44 -5.00
C ASP A 136 -13.35 18.17 -3.78
N SER A 137 -12.83 17.44 -2.79
CA SER A 137 -12.32 17.98 -1.53
C SER A 137 -11.01 17.32 -1.12
N SER A 138 -9.97 18.13 -0.98
CA SER A 138 -8.67 17.66 -0.50
C SER A 138 -8.74 17.03 0.90
N ALA A 139 -9.58 17.55 1.79
CA ALA A 139 -9.77 16.99 3.12
C ALA A 139 -10.40 15.58 3.06
N ARG A 140 -11.43 15.39 2.24
CA ARG A 140 -12.09 14.08 2.04
C ARG A 140 -11.13 13.09 1.37
N LEU A 141 -10.38 13.54 0.37
CA LEU A 141 -9.37 12.71 -0.29
C LEU A 141 -8.27 12.28 0.69
N MET A 142 -7.78 13.18 1.54
CA MET A 142 -6.82 12.83 2.60
C MET A 142 -7.41 11.86 3.62
N ALA A 143 -8.68 12.01 4.00
CA ALA A 143 -9.36 11.06 4.87
C ALA A 143 -9.45 9.67 4.24
N LEU A 144 -9.77 9.58 2.93
CA LEU A 144 -9.73 8.33 2.19
C LEU A 144 -8.33 7.71 2.22
N LEU A 145 -7.29 8.50 1.95
CA LEU A 145 -5.90 8.03 1.98
C LEU A 145 -5.49 7.52 3.37
N VAL A 146 -5.91 8.19 4.44
CA VAL A 146 -5.72 7.67 5.81
C VAL A 146 -6.40 6.32 5.97
N GLY A 147 -7.65 6.18 5.53
CA GLY A 147 -8.41 4.93 5.63
C GLY A 147 -7.76 3.77 4.89
N VAL A 148 -7.45 3.95 3.60
CA VAL A 148 -6.93 2.88 2.74
C VAL A 148 -5.45 2.54 2.99
N ASN A 149 -4.70 3.38 3.71
CA ASN A 149 -3.30 3.10 4.02
C ASN A 149 -3.07 2.68 5.48
N ALA A 150 -3.80 3.26 6.44
CA ALA A 150 -3.68 2.90 7.85
C ALA A 150 -4.67 1.80 8.29
N GLY A 151 -5.76 1.61 7.54
CA GLY A 151 -6.78 0.61 7.81
C GLY A 151 -6.47 -0.83 7.43
N PRO A 152 -5.72 -1.14 6.36
CA PRO A 152 -5.56 -2.49 5.83
C PRO A 152 -4.56 -3.35 6.61
N LEU A 153 -4.79 -3.50 7.90
CA LEU A 153 -3.96 -4.28 8.83
C LEU A 153 -4.70 -5.49 9.42
N VAL A 154 -6.01 -5.63 9.15
CA VAL A 154 -6.84 -6.68 9.76
C VAL A 154 -6.77 -7.96 8.96
N THR A 155 -6.88 -7.87 7.63
CA THR A 155 -6.83 -9.03 6.75
C THR A 155 -5.52 -9.05 5.96
N PRO A 156 -4.96 -10.23 5.65
CA PRO A 156 -3.66 -10.33 4.95
C PRO A 156 -3.71 -9.80 3.52
N TRP A 157 -4.85 -9.94 2.86
CA TRP A 157 -5.04 -9.48 1.49
C TRP A 157 -5.37 -7.99 1.39
N ALA A 158 -5.59 -7.33 2.53
CA ALA A 158 -5.93 -5.90 2.58
C ALA A 158 -4.85 -5.00 1.99
N SER A 159 -3.61 -5.45 1.97
CA SER A 159 -2.48 -4.73 1.39
C SER A 159 -1.47 -5.68 0.77
N LEU A 160 -0.91 -5.29 -0.38
CA LEU A 160 0.20 -5.99 -1.00
C LEU A 160 1.41 -6.08 -0.07
N ALA A 161 1.69 -5.02 0.70
CA ALA A 161 2.78 -4.99 1.66
C ALA A 161 2.62 -6.10 2.72
N THR A 162 1.40 -6.30 3.23
CA THR A 162 1.10 -7.37 4.21
C THR A 162 1.29 -8.76 3.59
N LEU A 163 0.87 -8.96 2.33
CA LEU A 163 1.07 -10.23 1.62
C LEU A 163 2.56 -10.54 1.42
N LEU A 164 3.35 -9.56 0.99
CA LEU A 164 4.80 -9.69 0.81
C LEU A 164 5.51 -9.95 2.13
N TRP A 165 5.13 -9.25 3.19
CA TRP A 165 5.66 -9.46 4.53
C TRP A 165 5.37 -10.89 5.03
N LEU A 166 4.13 -11.37 4.90
CA LEU A 166 3.77 -12.74 5.27
C LEU A 166 4.51 -13.79 4.43
N ALA A 167 4.70 -13.54 3.12
CA ALA A 167 5.49 -14.40 2.27
C ALA A 167 6.95 -14.46 2.75
N ARG A 168 7.52 -13.32 3.14
CA ARG A 168 8.87 -13.25 3.69
C ARG A 168 8.97 -13.99 5.04
N CYS A 169 8.02 -13.79 5.94
CA CYS A 169 7.98 -14.54 7.21
C CYS A 169 7.99 -16.05 6.97
N ARG A 170 7.15 -16.54 6.05
CA ARG A 170 7.10 -17.96 5.68
C ARG A 170 8.41 -18.47 5.09
N SER A 171 9.09 -17.67 4.25
CA SER A 171 10.36 -18.07 3.63
C SER A 171 11.52 -18.27 4.64
N VAL A 172 11.41 -17.65 5.81
CA VAL A 172 12.37 -17.82 6.93
C VAL A 172 11.81 -18.69 8.06
N GLY A 173 10.76 -19.48 7.79
CA GLY A 173 10.19 -20.44 8.75
C GLY A 173 9.34 -19.83 9.86
N VAL A 174 9.01 -18.53 9.78
CA VAL A 174 8.18 -17.85 10.79
C VAL A 174 6.71 -17.95 10.39
N ALA A 175 5.91 -18.64 11.20
CA ALA A 175 4.47 -18.71 11.06
C ALA A 175 3.81 -17.67 11.96
N ILE A 176 3.00 -16.79 11.38
CA ILE A 176 2.26 -15.78 12.12
C ILE A 176 0.85 -16.31 12.42
N PRO A 177 0.48 -16.54 13.69
CA PRO A 177 -0.85 -17.02 14.03
C PRO A 177 -1.91 -15.93 13.86
N TRP A 178 -2.97 -16.24 13.12
CA TRP A 178 -4.10 -15.34 12.85
C TRP A 178 -4.75 -14.76 14.10
N ARG A 179 -4.83 -15.57 15.17
CA ARG A 179 -5.38 -15.17 16.46
C ARG A 179 -4.66 -13.96 17.09
N TRP A 180 -3.42 -13.69 16.69
CA TRP A 180 -2.66 -12.53 17.13
C TRP A 180 -2.64 -11.43 16.06
N LEU A 181 -2.50 -11.81 14.79
CA LEU A 181 -2.41 -10.85 13.69
C LEU A 181 -3.71 -10.03 13.58
N VAL A 182 -4.86 -10.69 13.55
CA VAL A 182 -6.15 -10.01 13.34
C VAL A 182 -6.49 -9.02 14.46
N PRO A 183 -6.50 -9.38 15.75
CA PRO A 183 -6.85 -8.41 16.80
C PRO A 183 -5.80 -7.31 16.95
N ALA A 184 -4.50 -7.62 16.83
CA ALA A 184 -3.46 -6.60 16.87
C ALA A 184 -3.57 -5.65 15.68
N GLY A 185 -3.78 -6.18 14.47
CA GLY A 185 -4.00 -5.39 13.27
C GLY A 185 -5.26 -4.52 13.37
N ALA A 186 -6.36 -5.06 13.91
CA ALA A 186 -7.58 -4.29 14.13
C ALA A 186 -7.37 -3.14 15.13
N ALA A 187 -6.69 -3.39 16.24
CA ALA A 187 -6.36 -2.34 17.20
C ALA A 187 -5.48 -1.25 16.58
N CYS A 188 -4.42 -1.64 15.87
CA CYS A 188 -3.56 -0.69 15.15
C CYS A 188 -4.32 0.10 14.08
N ALA A 189 -5.16 -0.55 13.28
CA ALA A 189 -5.97 0.09 12.25
C ALA A 189 -6.92 1.13 12.86
N LEU A 190 -7.67 0.76 13.89
CA LEU A 190 -8.60 1.65 14.57
C LEU A 190 -7.88 2.88 15.16
N LEU A 191 -6.78 2.67 15.89
CA LEU A 191 -6.01 3.76 16.48
C LEU A 191 -5.40 4.67 15.42
N SER A 192 -4.80 4.10 14.37
CA SER A 192 -4.15 4.88 13.31
C SER A 192 -5.16 5.67 12.47
N VAL A 193 -6.27 5.06 12.10
CA VAL A 193 -7.35 5.73 11.35
C VAL A 193 -7.97 6.84 12.19
N ALA A 194 -8.29 6.57 13.46
CA ALA A 194 -8.85 7.58 14.35
C ALA A 194 -7.87 8.74 14.57
N ALA A 195 -6.61 8.45 14.91
CA ALA A 195 -5.60 9.48 15.15
C ALA A 195 -5.32 10.32 13.88
N GLY A 196 -5.16 9.67 12.73
CA GLY A 196 -4.94 10.36 11.44
C GLY A 196 -6.13 11.23 11.04
N THR A 197 -7.36 10.76 11.24
CA THR A 197 -8.56 11.53 10.94
C THR A 197 -8.76 12.71 11.90
N VAL A 198 -8.48 12.52 13.20
CA VAL A 198 -8.52 13.61 14.17
C VAL A 198 -7.47 14.66 13.84
N ALA A 199 -6.23 14.26 13.56
CA ALA A 199 -5.18 15.20 13.15
C ALA A 199 -5.57 15.97 11.89
N LEU A 200 -6.16 15.31 10.90
CA LEU A 200 -6.68 15.96 9.69
C LEU A 200 -7.78 16.97 10.01
N ALA A 201 -8.76 16.59 10.84
CA ALA A 201 -9.87 17.46 11.22
C ALA A 201 -9.45 18.70 12.04
N LEU A 202 -8.26 18.68 12.66
CA LEU A 202 -7.72 19.84 13.39
C LEU A 202 -7.02 20.87 12.48
N VAL A 203 -6.67 20.48 11.23
CA VAL A 203 -5.92 21.33 10.30
C VAL A 203 -6.76 21.74 9.06
N THR A 204 -7.98 21.22 8.94
CA THR A 204 -8.94 21.57 7.86
C THR A 204 -10.12 22.33 8.40
#